data_74df250fc315087d019d1503f4832dc4
#
_entry.id   74df250fc315087d019d1503f4832dc4
#
_cell.length_a   1.000
_cell.length_b   1.000
_cell.length_c   1.000
_cell.angle_alpha   90.00
_cell.angle_beta   90.00
_cell.angle_gamma   90.00
#
_symmetry.space_group_name_H-M   'P 1'
#
loop_
_entity.id
_entity.type
_entity.pdbx_description
1 polymer ?
#
loop_
_entity_poly.entity_id
_entity_poly.type
_entity_poly.pdbx_seq_one_letter_code
_entity_poly.pdbx_strand_id
1 'polypeptide(L)'
;LHFLLSNVKFWMEEYHFDGFRFDGVTSMLYHDHGLGVAFSSLDMYFSMNTDVEAITYLQLANELIREVKPKALTIAEDMSGMPGMCEPVKDGGIGFDYRLGMGLPDMWIKLIKEKKDEDWNLGSIWHELTFRMAPTIAYAESHDQALVGDKTIVFRLIDADMYWHFKKGDENFMANRGIALHKMIRLLTASTMNGGYLNFMGNEFGHPEWIDFPREGNG
;
A
#
# COMPACT_ATOMS: atom_id res chain seq x y z
N LEU A 1 -22.27 11.68 -8.66
CA LEU A 1 -22.12 10.29 -9.09
C LEU A 1 -21.76 10.20 -10.58
N HIS A 2 -22.60 10.69 -11.52
CA HIS A 2 -22.35 10.61 -12.97
C HIS A 2 -20.98 11.13 -13.39
N PHE A 3 -20.54 12.25 -12.85
CA PHE A 3 -19.23 12.83 -13.16
C PHE A 3 -18.09 11.84 -12.83
N LEU A 4 -18.12 11.24 -11.63
CA LEU A 4 -17.08 10.32 -11.18
C LEU A 4 -17.09 9.01 -11.99
N LEU A 5 -18.25 8.44 -12.28
CA LEU A 5 -18.37 7.24 -13.11
C LEU A 5 -17.96 7.50 -14.56
N SER A 6 -18.34 8.67 -15.12
CA SER A 6 -17.89 9.07 -16.46
C SER A 6 -16.39 9.25 -16.53
N ASN A 7 -15.76 9.76 -15.47
CA ASN A 7 -14.31 9.88 -15.38
C ASN A 7 -13.63 8.51 -15.43
N VAL A 8 -14.10 7.55 -14.65
CA VAL A 8 -13.58 6.17 -14.70
C VAL A 8 -13.69 5.60 -16.11
N LYS A 9 -14.87 5.69 -16.72
CA LYS A 9 -15.11 5.22 -18.09
C LYS A 9 -14.20 5.88 -19.11
N PHE A 10 -14.03 7.21 -19.02
CA PHE A 10 -13.17 8.01 -19.89
C PHE A 10 -11.71 7.49 -19.91
N TRP A 11 -11.13 7.27 -18.76
CA TRP A 11 -9.75 6.78 -18.67
C TRP A 11 -9.60 5.36 -19.24
N MET A 12 -10.62 4.53 -19.13
CA MET A 12 -10.60 3.18 -19.68
C MET A 12 -10.78 3.16 -21.21
N GLU A 13 -11.71 3.95 -21.75
CA GLU A 13 -12.03 3.95 -23.18
C GLU A 13 -11.03 4.78 -23.99
N GLU A 14 -10.67 5.98 -23.53
CA GLU A 14 -9.80 6.90 -24.27
C GLU A 14 -8.30 6.63 -24.05
N TYR A 15 -7.91 6.22 -22.85
CA TYR A 15 -6.50 5.98 -22.49
C TYR A 15 -6.17 4.50 -22.27
N HIS A 16 -7.15 3.63 -22.42
CA HIS A 16 -7.00 2.17 -22.36
C HIS A 16 -6.43 1.64 -21.04
N PHE A 17 -6.76 2.26 -19.91
CA PHE A 17 -6.32 1.81 -18.61
C PHE A 17 -6.76 0.36 -18.33
N ASP A 18 -5.88 -0.40 -17.64
CA ASP A 18 -6.10 -1.78 -17.26
C ASP A 18 -6.64 -1.94 -15.83
N GLY A 19 -6.89 -0.84 -15.15
CA GLY A 19 -7.42 -0.83 -13.80
C GLY A 19 -7.11 0.45 -13.05
N PHE A 20 -7.50 0.47 -11.78
CA PHE A 20 -7.37 1.65 -10.92
C PHE A 20 -6.98 1.27 -9.48
N ARG A 21 -6.12 2.07 -8.88
CA ARG A 21 -6.04 2.21 -7.44
C ARG A 21 -6.97 3.33 -7.01
N PHE A 22 -7.84 3.06 -6.07
CA PHE A 22 -8.68 4.05 -5.42
C PHE A 22 -7.97 4.53 -4.17
N ASP A 23 -7.65 5.81 -4.16
CA ASP A 23 -6.95 6.51 -3.09
C ASP A 23 -7.90 6.86 -1.95
N GLY A 24 -7.43 6.76 -0.70
CA GLY A 24 -8.16 7.24 0.48
C GLY A 24 -9.53 6.60 0.72
N VAL A 25 -9.72 5.32 0.38
CA VAL A 25 -11.02 4.63 0.50
C VAL A 25 -11.54 4.70 1.93
N THR A 26 -10.70 4.53 2.96
CA THR A 26 -11.13 4.70 4.36
C THR A 26 -11.81 6.05 4.59
N SER A 27 -11.21 7.13 4.07
CA SER A 27 -11.76 8.48 4.21
C SER A 27 -13.09 8.67 3.48
N MET A 28 -13.37 7.87 2.47
CA MET A 28 -14.66 7.87 1.76
C MET A 28 -15.73 7.10 2.51
N LEU A 29 -15.36 5.99 3.16
CA LEU A 29 -16.31 5.07 3.79
C LEU A 29 -16.98 5.62 5.05
N TYR A 30 -16.39 6.62 5.70
CA TYR A 30 -16.83 7.10 7.01
C TYR A 30 -16.95 8.63 7.04
N HIS A 31 -18.00 9.13 7.68
CA HIS A 31 -18.24 10.57 7.82
C HIS A 31 -17.17 11.29 8.66
N ASP A 32 -16.53 10.59 9.60
CA ASP A 32 -15.37 11.08 10.36
C ASP A 32 -14.04 10.78 9.65
N HIS A 33 -14.07 10.28 8.42
CA HIS A 33 -12.90 9.89 7.63
C HIS A 33 -12.04 8.78 8.26
N GLY A 34 -12.57 8.05 9.23
CA GLY A 34 -11.83 7.02 9.97
C GLY A 34 -10.73 7.57 10.87
N LEU A 35 -10.72 8.87 11.16
CA LEU A 35 -9.68 9.52 11.95
C LEU A 35 -9.81 9.19 13.44
N GLY A 36 -8.75 8.65 14.03
CA GLY A 36 -8.70 8.33 15.45
C GLY A 36 -9.61 7.18 15.89
N VAL A 37 -10.14 6.40 14.94
CA VAL A 37 -11.03 5.27 15.20
C VAL A 37 -10.24 3.96 15.12
N ALA A 38 -10.33 3.14 16.17
CA ALA A 38 -9.91 1.76 16.14
C ALA A 38 -11.13 0.87 15.88
N PHE A 39 -11.23 0.30 14.69
CA PHE A 39 -12.31 -0.62 14.32
C PHE A 39 -12.14 -1.96 15.04
N SER A 40 -12.71 -2.09 16.23
CA SER A 40 -12.55 -3.24 17.12
C SER A 40 -13.73 -4.22 17.12
N SER A 41 -14.84 -3.84 16.50
CA SER A 41 -16.04 -4.67 16.36
C SER A 41 -16.72 -4.47 15.02
N LEU A 42 -17.52 -5.46 14.62
CA LEU A 42 -18.24 -5.42 13.34
C LEU A 42 -19.20 -4.22 13.25
N ASP A 43 -19.85 -3.86 14.35
CA ASP A 43 -20.80 -2.74 14.40
C ASP A 43 -20.14 -1.39 14.10
N MET A 44 -18.83 -1.26 14.31
CA MET A 44 -18.11 -0.02 14.00
C MET A 44 -17.93 0.20 12.50
N TYR A 45 -17.90 -0.87 11.71
CA TYR A 45 -17.82 -0.77 10.26
C TYR A 45 -19.16 -0.42 9.60
N PHE A 46 -20.27 -0.73 10.26
CA PHE A 46 -21.62 -0.61 9.69
C PHE A 46 -22.55 0.20 10.62
N SER A 47 -22.06 1.35 11.05
CA SER A 47 -22.78 2.27 11.95
C SER A 47 -23.38 3.45 11.18
N MET A 48 -24.00 4.37 11.91
CA MET A 48 -24.46 5.66 11.37
C MET A 48 -23.30 6.56 10.87
N ASN A 49 -22.06 6.21 11.21
CA ASN A 49 -20.86 6.90 10.70
C ASN A 49 -20.46 6.40 9.30
N THR A 50 -21.05 5.32 8.83
CA THR A 50 -20.73 4.75 7.51
C THR A 50 -21.42 5.55 6.41
N ASP A 51 -20.66 6.04 5.43
CA ASP A 51 -21.19 6.76 4.27
C ASP A 51 -21.70 5.78 3.19
N VAL A 52 -23.00 5.54 3.20
CA VAL A 52 -23.65 4.62 2.25
C VAL A 52 -23.63 5.14 0.81
N GLU A 53 -23.54 6.46 0.60
CA GLU A 53 -23.45 7.04 -0.74
C GLU A 53 -22.06 6.77 -1.34
N ALA A 54 -21.00 6.89 -0.52
CA ALA A 54 -19.66 6.52 -0.94
C ALA A 54 -19.53 5.02 -1.24
N ILE A 55 -20.09 4.15 -0.41
CA ILE A 55 -20.15 2.70 -0.69
C ILE A 55 -20.86 2.44 -2.02
N THR A 56 -22.01 3.06 -2.24
CA THR A 56 -22.76 2.91 -3.49
C THR A 56 -21.94 3.36 -4.70
N TYR A 57 -21.22 4.47 -4.57
CA TYR A 57 -20.32 4.92 -5.63
C TYR A 57 -19.21 3.88 -5.92
N LEU A 58 -18.56 3.37 -4.90
CA LEU A 58 -17.48 2.38 -5.06
C LEU A 58 -17.98 1.08 -5.70
N GLN A 59 -19.17 0.60 -5.28
CA GLN A 59 -19.83 -0.57 -5.89
C GLN A 59 -20.11 -0.34 -7.37
N LEU A 60 -20.73 0.79 -7.72
CA LEU A 60 -21.05 1.14 -9.09
C LEU A 60 -19.80 1.34 -9.95
N ALA A 61 -18.73 1.91 -9.38
CA ALA A 61 -17.45 2.07 -10.08
C ALA A 61 -16.83 0.70 -10.40
N ASN A 62 -16.81 -0.23 -9.44
CA ASN A 62 -16.29 -1.57 -9.64
C ASN A 62 -17.11 -2.35 -10.70
N GLU A 63 -18.43 -2.26 -10.66
CA GLU A 63 -19.30 -2.91 -11.66
C GLU A 63 -19.10 -2.29 -13.05
N LEU A 64 -19.04 -0.96 -13.16
CA LEU A 64 -18.78 -0.27 -14.42
C LEU A 64 -17.43 -0.67 -15.03
N ILE A 65 -16.38 -0.72 -14.21
CA ILE A 65 -15.05 -1.14 -14.66
C ILE A 65 -15.09 -2.54 -15.25
N ARG A 66 -15.76 -3.48 -14.59
CA ARG A 66 -15.90 -4.85 -15.09
C ARG A 66 -16.77 -4.95 -16.34
N GLU A 67 -17.80 -4.13 -16.47
CA GLU A 67 -18.62 -4.06 -17.67
C GLU A 67 -17.82 -3.56 -18.88
N VAL A 68 -17.03 -2.48 -18.69
CA VAL A 68 -16.20 -1.90 -19.76
C VAL A 68 -15.04 -2.81 -20.10
N LYS A 69 -14.36 -3.37 -19.11
CA LYS A 69 -13.18 -4.21 -19.29
C LYS A 69 -13.11 -5.33 -18.25
N PRO A 70 -13.64 -6.52 -18.54
CA PRO A 70 -13.78 -7.61 -17.58
C PRO A 70 -12.48 -8.09 -16.90
N LYS A 71 -11.31 -7.76 -17.46
CA LYS A 71 -9.99 -8.11 -16.92
C LYS A 71 -9.30 -6.95 -16.21
N ALA A 72 -9.93 -5.79 -16.14
CA ALA A 72 -9.38 -4.65 -15.40
C ALA A 72 -9.33 -4.96 -13.90
N LEU A 73 -8.29 -4.44 -13.25
CA LEU A 73 -8.07 -4.64 -11.81
C LEU A 73 -8.48 -3.40 -11.01
N THR A 74 -9.06 -3.63 -9.85
CA THR A 74 -9.39 -2.57 -8.91
C THR A 74 -8.75 -2.84 -7.55
N ILE A 75 -8.09 -1.81 -7.01
CA ILE A 75 -7.30 -1.91 -5.78
C ILE A 75 -7.76 -0.81 -4.83
N ALA A 76 -8.19 -1.17 -3.63
CA ALA A 76 -8.56 -0.22 -2.60
C ALA A 76 -7.35 0.14 -1.72
N GLU A 77 -7.09 1.42 -1.55
CA GLU A 77 -6.28 1.90 -0.46
C GLU A 77 -7.18 2.09 0.77
N ASP A 78 -7.19 1.10 1.63
CA ASP A 78 -8.03 1.10 2.84
C ASP A 78 -7.27 0.58 4.06
N MET A 79 -7.28 1.39 5.11
CA MET A 79 -6.68 1.07 6.42
C MET A 79 -7.71 0.59 7.45
N SER A 80 -9.01 0.78 7.20
CA SER A 80 -10.04 0.44 8.18
C SER A 80 -10.15 -1.06 8.46
N GLY A 81 -9.84 -1.88 7.47
CA GLY A 81 -10.06 -3.31 7.53
C GLY A 81 -11.51 -3.72 7.26
N MET A 82 -12.33 -2.87 6.64
CA MET A 82 -13.75 -3.11 6.40
C MET A 82 -13.98 -4.49 5.77
N PRO A 83 -14.80 -5.34 6.40
CA PRO A 83 -15.20 -6.62 5.83
C PRO A 83 -15.97 -6.44 4.53
N GLY A 84 -15.80 -7.36 3.58
CA GLY A 84 -16.49 -7.30 2.30
C GLY A 84 -15.88 -6.37 1.26
N MET A 85 -14.73 -5.74 1.54
CA MET A 85 -14.05 -4.86 0.59
C MET A 85 -13.78 -5.55 -0.76
N CYS A 86 -13.30 -6.79 -0.71
CA CYS A 86 -12.97 -7.60 -1.89
C CYS A 86 -14.03 -8.67 -2.22
N GLU A 87 -15.19 -8.64 -1.56
CA GLU A 87 -16.29 -9.52 -1.90
C GLU A 87 -17.10 -8.94 -3.07
N PRO A 88 -17.67 -9.80 -3.93
CA PRO A 88 -18.50 -9.34 -5.05
C PRO A 88 -19.70 -8.48 -4.59
N VAL A 89 -20.06 -7.49 -5.38
CA VAL A 89 -21.21 -6.60 -5.10
C VAL A 89 -22.51 -7.40 -4.96
N LYS A 90 -22.72 -8.41 -5.81
CA LYS A 90 -23.89 -9.30 -5.74
C LYS A 90 -24.03 -10.07 -4.41
N ASP A 91 -22.94 -10.25 -3.70
CA ASP A 91 -22.87 -10.94 -2.41
C ASP A 91 -22.82 -9.94 -1.23
N GLY A 92 -23.05 -8.66 -1.51
CA GLY A 92 -23.10 -7.57 -0.51
C GLY A 92 -21.74 -6.89 -0.27
N GLY A 93 -20.72 -7.23 -1.03
CA GLY A 93 -19.39 -6.61 -0.94
C GLY A 93 -19.28 -5.29 -1.69
N ILE A 94 -18.09 -4.67 -1.63
CA ILE A 94 -17.77 -3.43 -2.36
C ILE A 94 -17.25 -3.75 -3.76
N GLY A 95 -16.65 -4.91 -3.95
CA GLY A 95 -16.30 -5.43 -5.26
C GLY A 95 -14.88 -5.15 -5.74
N PHE A 96 -13.96 -4.72 -4.89
CA PHE A 96 -12.55 -4.60 -5.27
C PHE A 96 -11.90 -5.97 -5.48
N ASP A 97 -10.91 -6.03 -6.37
CA ASP A 97 -10.12 -7.25 -6.53
C ASP A 97 -9.08 -7.40 -5.42
N TYR A 98 -8.49 -6.29 -4.98
CA TYR A 98 -7.43 -6.26 -3.97
C TYR A 98 -7.54 -5.08 -3.03
N ARG A 99 -6.87 -5.23 -1.87
CA ARG A 99 -6.52 -4.12 -0.97
C ARG A 99 -5.02 -3.90 -0.98
N LEU A 100 -4.57 -2.68 -0.69
CA LEU A 100 -3.16 -2.44 -0.36
C LEU A 100 -2.84 -3.01 1.03
N GLY A 101 -1.72 -3.69 1.14
CA GLY A 101 -1.22 -4.26 2.39
C GLY A 101 -0.51 -3.22 3.26
N MET A 102 -1.22 -2.15 3.65
CA MET A 102 -0.66 -0.95 4.29
C MET A 102 0.06 -1.23 5.62
N GLY A 103 -0.31 -2.27 6.35
CA GLY A 103 0.39 -2.67 7.57
C GLY A 103 1.80 -3.24 7.35
N LEU A 104 2.12 -3.69 6.12
CA LEU A 104 3.45 -4.30 5.84
C LEU A 104 4.59 -3.28 5.85
N PRO A 105 4.49 -2.14 5.13
CA PRO A 105 5.54 -1.11 5.23
C PRO A 105 5.68 -0.57 6.64
N ASP A 106 4.59 -0.38 7.38
CA ASP A 106 4.64 0.08 8.76
C ASP A 106 5.37 -0.92 9.67
N MET A 107 5.10 -2.22 9.50
CA MET A 107 5.81 -3.27 10.20
C MET A 107 7.31 -3.23 9.92
N TRP A 108 7.72 -3.13 8.64
CA TRP A 108 9.13 -3.05 8.27
C TRP A 108 9.82 -1.82 8.83
N ILE A 109 9.20 -0.64 8.70
CA ILE A 109 9.75 0.61 9.22
C ILE A 109 9.91 0.53 10.74
N LYS A 110 8.89 0.06 11.44
CA LYS A 110 8.92 -0.08 12.90
C LYS A 110 10.02 -1.05 13.35
N LEU A 111 10.15 -2.19 12.65
CA LEU A 111 11.17 -3.19 12.95
C LEU A 111 12.58 -2.60 12.80
N ILE A 112 12.85 -1.91 11.68
CA ILE A 112 14.15 -1.29 11.41
C ILE A 112 14.47 -0.15 12.40
N LYS A 113 13.46 0.61 12.82
CA LYS A 113 13.64 1.74 13.75
C LYS A 113 13.86 1.31 15.19
N GLU A 114 13.16 0.28 15.63
CA GLU A 114 13.04 -0.05 17.06
C GLU A 114 13.86 -1.26 17.47
N LYS A 115 14.32 -2.09 16.53
CA LYS A 115 14.99 -3.36 16.84
C LYS A 115 16.36 -3.45 16.13
N LYS A 116 17.32 -4.03 16.85
CA LYS A 116 18.56 -4.48 16.22
C LYS A 116 18.31 -5.76 15.45
N ASP A 117 19.17 -6.08 14.47
CA ASP A 117 19.00 -7.24 13.59
C ASP A 117 18.86 -8.56 14.37
N GLU A 118 19.69 -8.72 15.41
CA GLU A 118 19.71 -9.91 16.28
C GLU A 118 18.43 -10.08 17.11
N ASP A 119 17.65 -9.00 17.29
CA ASP A 119 16.40 -8.99 18.06
C ASP A 119 15.16 -9.21 17.19
N TRP A 120 15.33 -9.43 15.88
CA TRP A 120 14.20 -9.66 14.98
C TRP A 120 13.55 -11.01 15.25
N ASN A 121 12.27 -11.00 15.59
CA ASN A 121 11.48 -12.22 15.76
C ASN A 121 10.93 -12.69 14.42
N LEU A 122 11.55 -13.72 13.86
CA LEU A 122 11.16 -14.26 12.55
C LEU A 122 9.73 -14.82 12.53
N GLY A 123 9.24 -15.36 13.64
CA GLY A 123 7.88 -15.86 13.76
C GLY A 123 6.85 -14.73 13.65
N SER A 124 7.11 -13.59 14.29
CA SER A 124 6.26 -12.40 14.18
C SER A 124 6.29 -11.82 12.76
N ILE A 125 7.48 -11.72 12.16
CA ILE A 125 7.63 -11.27 10.76
C ILE A 125 6.86 -12.19 9.81
N TRP A 126 7.00 -13.50 9.96
CA TRP A 126 6.27 -14.49 9.16
C TRP A 126 4.75 -14.33 9.30
N HIS A 127 4.28 -14.17 10.54
CA HIS A 127 2.85 -13.96 10.80
C HIS A 127 2.33 -12.72 10.07
N GLU A 128 2.98 -11.58 10.24
CA GLU A 128 2.59 -10.32 9.57
C GLU A 128 2.63 -10.42 8.04
N LEU A 129 3.63 -11.12 7.50
CA LEU A 129 3.78 -11.30 6.06
C LEU A 129 2.76 -12.28 5.46
N THR A 130 2.23 -13.25 6.23
CA THR A 130 1.37 -14.32 5.71
C THR A 130 -0.08 -14.21 6.15
N PHE A 131 -0.37 -13.55 7.27
CA PHE A 131 -1.74 -13.37 7.73
C PHE A 131 -2.46 -12.35 6.85
N ARG A 132 -3.48 -12.81 6.13
CA ARG A 132 -4.29 -11.99 5.22
C ARG A 132 -5.75 -12.38 5.34
N MET A 133 -6.61 -11.38 5.54
CA MET A 133 -8.07 -11.53 5.58
C MET A 133 -8.72 -11.31 4.22
N ALA A 134 -8.02 -10.75 3.26
CA ALA A 134 -8.49 -10.46 1.91
C ALA A 134 -7.34 -10.54 0.90
N PRO A 135 -7.61 -10.65 -0.41
CA PRO A 135 -6.61 -10.51 -1.44
C PRO A 135 -5.87 -9.16 -1.30
N THR A 136 -4.55 -9.21 -1.26
CA THR A 136 -3.73 -8.05 -0.86
C THR A 136 -2.57 -7.84 -1.84
N ILE A 137 -2.36 -6.58 -2.23
CA ILE A 137 -1.12 -6.16 -2.89
C ILE A 137 -0.09 -5.87 -1.80
N ALA A 138 0.95 -6.71 -1.73
CA ALA A 138 2.02 -6.58 -0.74
C ALA A 138 3.07 -5.58 -1.22
N TYR A 139 3.66 -4.83 -0.30
CA TYR A 139 4.80 -3.94 -0.58
C TYR A 139 5.58 -3.63 0.69
N ALA A 140 6.85 -3.30 0.55
CA ALA A 140 7.69 -2.92 1.68
C ALA A 140 7.73 -1.41 1.89
N GLU A 141 7.65 -0.64 0.82
CA GLU A 141 7.46 0.81 0.83
C GLU A 141 6.82 1.29 -0.48
N SER A 142 6.19 2.44 -0.43
CA SER A 142 5.67 3.20 -1.57
C SER A 142 6.11 4.66 -1.48
N HIS A 143 5.51 5.52 -2.29
CA HIS A 143 5.72 6.98 -2.19
C HIS A 143 5.38 7.53 -0.79
N ASP A 144 4.36 6.97 -0.12
CA ASP A 144 3.88 7.49 1.17
C ASP A 144 4.92 7.35 2.29
N GLN A 145 5.57 6.20 2.40
CA GLN A 145 6.52 5.96 3.49
C GLN A 145 7.74 6.87 3.42
N ALA A 146 8.22 7.14 2.21
CA ALA A 146 9.36 8.03 2.02
C ALA A 146 8.99 9.51 2.25
N LEU A 147 7.82 9.94 1.77
CA LEU A 147 7.37 11.33 1.86
C LEU A 147 6.87 11.70 3.26
N VAL A 148 6.08 10.83 3.86
CA VAL A 148 5.48 11.05 5.18
C VAL A 148 6.37 10.51 6.29
N GLY A 149 7.10 9.44 6.02
CA GLY A 149 7.95 8.77 6.97
C GLY A 149 9.38 9.25 7.05
N ASP A 150 9.77 10.27 6.32
CA ASP A 150 11.08 10.97 6.34
C ASP A 150 12.26 10.29 5.59
N LYS A 151 12.26 8.98 5.38
CA LYS A 151 13.38 8.25 4.75
C LYS A 151 12.90 6.99 4.05
N THR A 152 13.56 6.62 2.96
CA THR A 152 13.41 5.30 2.34
C THR A 152 13.95 4.19 3.25
N ILE A 153 13.52 2.94 3.01
CA ILE A 153 14.03 1.79 3.77
C ILE A 153 15.55 1.66 3.64
N VAL A 154 16.08 1.81 2.44
CA VAL A 154 17.53 1.69 2.25
C VAL A 154 18.29 2.81 2.97
N PHE A 155 17.75 4.02 3.00
CA PHE A 155 18.33 5.12 3.75
C PHE A 155 18.32 4.83 5.26
N ARG A 156 17.24 4.29 5.79
CA ARG A 156 17.17 3.89 7.21
C ARG A 156 18.17 2.80 7.58
N LEU A 157 18.41 1.86 6.69
CA LEU A 157 19.31 0.73 6.93
C LEU A 157 20.79 1.13 6.90
N ILE A 158 21.17 2.13 6.08
CA ILE A 158 22.57 2.54 5.86
C ILE A 158 22.88 3.84 6.59
N ASP A 159 21.91 4.74 6.69
CA ASP A 159 21.97 6.06 7.33
C ASP A 159 23.13 6.93 6.77
N ALA A 160 23.93 7.57 7.62
CA ALA A 160 24.98 8.52 7.23
C ALA A 160 26.03 7.93 6.28
N ASP A 161 26.29 6.64 6.36
CA ASP A 161 27.26 5.95 5.49
C ASP A 161 26.86 5.98 4.01
N MET A 162 25.59 6.25 3.70
CA MET A 162 25.16 6.47 2.31
C MET A 162 25.88 7.60 1.61
N TYR A 163 26.21 8.65 2.31
CA TYR A 163 26.89 9.82 1.72
C TYR A 163 28.34 9.54 1.35
N TRP A 164 28.98 8.59 2.03
CA TRP A 164 30.40 8.36 1.92
C TRP A 164 30.77 7.00 1.33
N HIS A 165 29.96 5.98 1.61
CA HIS A 165 30.27 4.57 1.37
C HIS A 165 29.28 3.84 0.47
N PHE A 166 28.42 4.57 -0.26
CA PHE A 166 27.43 3.98 -1.17
C PHE A 166 27.92 3.95 -2.63
N LYS A 167 29.14 3.51 -2.83
CA LYS A 167 29.78 3.37 -4.15
C LYS A 167 30.03 1.90 -4.47
N LYS A 168 29.92 1.56 -5.75
CA LYS A 168 30.25 0.21 -6.21
C LYS A 168 31.72 -0.09 -5.92
N GLY A 169 31.98 -1.19 -5.19
CA GLY A 169 33.34 -1.62 -4.82
C GLY A 169 33.85 -0.99 -3.53
N ASP A 170 33.07 -0.19 -2.82
CA ASP A 170 33.43 0.28 -1.49
C ASP A 170 33.11 -0.81 -0.45
N GLU A 171 34.10 -1.17 0.35
CA GLU A 171 33.96 -2.20 1.40
C GLU A 171 33.61 -1.54 2.74
N ASN A 172 32.33 -1.23 2.92
CA ASN A 172 31.79 -0.71 4.17
C ASN A 172 30.77 -1.68 4.76
N PHE A 173 30.95 -2.05 6.03
CA PHE A 173 30.08 -3.01 6.71
C PHE A 173 28.63 -2.55 6.77
N MET A 174 28.35 -1.28 7.12
CA MET A 174 26.99 -0.75 7.26
C MET A 174 26.28 -0.69 5.91
N ALA A 175 26.97 -0.25 4.85
CA ALA A 175 26.43 -0.23 3.50
C ALA A 175 26.12 -1.66 3.01
N ASN A 176 27.05 -2.59 3.15
CA ASN A 176 26.86 -4.00 2.74
C ASN A 176 25.75 -4.68 3.52
N ARG A 177 25.66 -4.47 4.84
CA ARG A 177 24.55 -4.94 5.69
C ARG A 177 23.24 -4.36 5.21
N GLY A 178 23.15 -3.05 5.02
CA GLY A 178 21.93 -2.38 4.60
C GLY A 178 21.42 -2.89 3.25
N ILE A 179 22.34 -3.08 2.27
CA ILE A 179 22.00 -3.67 0.96
C ILE A 179 21.47 -5.10 1.12
N ALA A 180 22.11 -5.92 1.96
CA ALA A 180 21.68 -7.30 2.19
C ALA A 180 20.28 -7.36 2.83
N LEU A 181 20.04 -6.55 3.85
CA LEU A 181 18.72 -6.46 4.52
C LEU A 181 17.65 -5.91 3.59
N HIS A 182 17.96 -4.89 2.79
CA HIS A 182 17.03 -4.35 1.79
C HIS A 182 16.57 -5.43 0.80
N LYS A 183 17.51 -6.21 0.26
CA LYS A 183 17.21 -7.33 -0.63
C LYS A 183 16.36 -8.40 0.06
N MET A 184 16.69 -8.74 1.30
CA MET A 184 15.93 -9.72 2.09
C MET A 184 14.49 -9.24 2.34
N ILE A 185 14.30 -8.00 2.76
CA ILE A 185 12.98 -7.41 2.99
C ILE A 185 12.13 -7.49 1.71
N ARG A 186 12.69 -7.10 0.56
CA ARG A 186 12.00 -7.18 -0.73
C ARG A 186 11.65 -8.61 -1.10
N LEU A 187 12.60 -9.53 -0.99
CA LEU A 187 12.40 -10.94 -1.30
C LEU A 187 11.28 -11.55 -0.42
N LEU A 188 11.34 -11.34 0.88
CA LEU A 188 10.34 -11.89 1.81
C LEU A 188 8.95 -11.32 1.52
N THR A 189 8.84 -10.02 1.33
CA THR A 189 7.55 -9.37 1.03
C THR A 189 6.97 -9.86 -0.30
N ALA A 190 7.78 -9.97 -1.33
CA ALA A 190 7.34 -10.44 -2.65
C ALA A 190 6.99 -11.94 -2.65
N SER A 191 7.76 -12.76 -1.91
CA SER A 191 7.55 -14.23 -1.89
C SER A 191 6.34 -14.67 -1.07
N THR A 192 5.85 -13.83 -0.16
CA THR A 192 4.71 -14.12 0.73
C THR A 192 3.42 -13.42 0.30
N MET A 193 3.42 -12.73 -0.83
CA MET A 193 2.22 -12.08 -1.38
C MET A 193 1.13 -13.11 -1.71
N ASN A 194 -0.14 -12.71 -1.55
CA ASN A 194 -1.30 -13.54 -1.91
C ASN A 194 -2.18 -12.93 -3.03
N GLY A 195 -1.71 -11.87 -3.64
CA GLY A 195 -2.38 -11.17 -4.74
C GLY A 195 -1.35 -10.64 -5.71
N GLY A 196 -0.68 -9.57 -5.34
CA GLY A 196 0.36 -8.95 -6.15
C GLY A 196 1.41 -8.27 -5.29
N TYR A 197 2.45 -7.78 -5.94
CA TYR A 197 3.53 -7.01 -5.32
C TYR A 197 3.65 -5.64 -5.96
N LEU A 198 3.65 -4.60 -5.14
CA LEU A 198 3.93 -3.24 -5.59
C LEU A 198 5.41 -2.95 -5.35
N ASN A 199 6.12 -2.63 -6.43
CA ASN A 199 7.47 -2.11 -6.36
C ASN A 199 7.45 -0.61 -6.67
N PHE A 200 7.81 0.22 -5.69
CA PHE A 200 7.94 1.65 -5.93
C PHE A 200 9.21 1.92 -6.75
N MET A 201 9.13 2.85 -7.70
CA MET A 201 10.22 3.16 -8.62
C MET A 201 11.54 3.48 -7.87
N GLY A 202 12.63 2.86 -8.32
CA GLY A 202 13.93 2.95 -7.69
C GLY A 202 14.21 1.86 -6.65
N ASN A 203 13.19 1.20 -6.10
CA ASN A 203 13.38 0.13 -5.12
C ASN A 203 14.07 -1.10 -5.71
N GLU A 204 13.88 -1.38 -6.99
CA GLU A 204 14.47 -2.51 -7.71
C GLU A 204 15.99 -2.49 -7.76
N PHE A 205 16.60 -1.32 -7.64
CA PHE A 205 18.06 -1.15 -7.58
C PHE A 205 18.53 -0.46 -6.29
N GLY A 206 17.62 -0.26 -5.32
CA GLY A 206 17.97 0.30 -4.02
C GLY A 206 18.32 1.79 -4.05
N HIS A 207 17.58 2.58 -4.84
CA HIS A 207 17.77 4.04 -4.85
C HIS A 207 17.50 4.60 -3.45
N PRO A 208 18.41 5.41 -2.89
CA PRO A 208 18.28 5.90 -1.51
C PRO A 208 17.30 7.04 -1.34
N GLU A 209 17.06 7.78 -2.40
CA GLU A 209 16.19 8.95 -2.39
C GLU A 209 14.78 8.59 -2.89
N TRP A 210 13.85 9.48 -2.68
CA TRP A 210 12.48 9.41 -3.16
C TRP A 210 12.20 10.54 -4.14
N ILE A 211 11.15 10.40 -4.94
CA ILE A 211 10.64 11.46 -5.79
C ILE A 211 9.66 12.28 -4.95
N ASP A 212 10.01 13.53 -4.70
CA ASP A 212 9.16 14.46 -3.94
C ASP A 212 7.98 14.95 -4.79
N PHE A 213 6.89 15.31 -4.12
CA PHE A 213 5.77 15.97 -4.81
C PHE A 213 6.20 17.35 -5.31
N PRO A 214 5.69 17.77 -6.49
CA PRO A 214 5.89 19.14 -6.95
C PRO A 214 5.34 20.14 -5.94
N ARG A 215 6.18 21.07 -5.49
CA ARG A 215 5.81 22.13 -4.56
C ARG A 215 6.70 23.34 -4.79
N GLU A 216 6.24 24.50 -4.33
CA GLU A 216 7.06 25.72 -4.37
C GLU A 216 8.41 25.48 -3.67
N GLY A 217 9.50 25.72 -4.38
CA GLY A 217 10.87 25.56 -3.89
C GLY A 217 11.59 24.26 -4.26
N ASN A 218 10.93 23.29 -4.89
CA ASN A 218 11.56 22.06 -5.42
C ASN A 218 11.09 21.67 -6.82
N GLY A 219 10.60 22.64 -7.56
CA GLY A 219 10.13 22.49 -8.95
C GLY A 219 11.24 22.56 -9.98
#